data_75be57ada033680a6c16f482102da1d2
#
_entry.id   75be57ada033680a6c16f482102da1d2
#
_cell.length_a   1.000
_cell.length_b   1.000
_cell.length_c   1.000
_cell.angle_alpha   90.00
_cell.angle_beta   90.00
_cell.angle_gamma   90.00
#
_symmetry.space_group_name_H-M   'P 1'
#
loop_
_entity.id
_entity.type
_entity.pdbx_description
1 polymer ?
#
loop_
_entity_poly.entity_id
_entity_poly.type
_entity_poly.pdbx_seq_one_letter_code
_entity_poly.pdbx_strand_id
1 'polypeptide(L)'
;QSAKRFAFSKAEKLFSYRKEGKDVTLQERDLNDFPEIVLWKVRPCDAAGFAPLTGIFNWDYKDDIYNARRDKITLVSFSCTRCDEYCFCTSVHGGPGNTEGSDIQVTELPDRSALVEILTPKGKSLIERFVQETTPADGIDKETYLASVPVRFKLEQLREKLEGAFDSPIWKQQSERCLGCGACAFVCPTCACFDIQEDARGSSGSRIRCWDSCGFSLFTQHTSGHNPRPTQSTRWRQRILHKFSYMPDRIDETGCTGCGRCFRACPVDMKTYVEYAVSSGY
;
A
#
# COMPACT_ATOMS: atom_id res chain seq x y z
N GLN A 1 -10.39 5.40 1.56
CA GLN A 1 -9.52 4.95 0.47
C GLN A 1 -8.06 5.16 0.88
N SER A 2 -7.13 4.34 0.35
CA SER A 2 -5.69 4.49 0.62
C SER A 2 -5.09 5.68 -0.13
N ALA A 3 -4.10 6.32 0.49
CA ALA A 3 -3.30 7.40 -0.10
C ALA A 3 -2.49 6.94 -1.34
N LYS A 4 -2.25 5.63 -1.52
CA LYS A 4 -1.49 5.10 -2.66
C LYS A 4 -1.99 5.58 -4.02
N ARG A 5 -3.30 5.89 -4.15
CA ARG A 5 -3.91 6.32 -5.43
C ARG A 5 -3.31 7.60 -6.02
N PHE A 6 -2.63 8.39 -5.21
CA PHE A 6 -2.01 9.63 -5.66
C PHE A 6 -0.66 9.40 -6.34
N ALA A 7 0.11 8.38 -5.92
CA ALA A 7 1.33 7.96 -6.60
C ALA A 7 1.07 6.85 -7.63
N PHE A 8 0.19 5.90 -7.31
CA PHE A 8 -0.23 4.81 -8.18
C PHE A 8 -1.71 4.99 -8.53
N SER A 9 -1.99 5.58 -9.69
CA SER A 9 -3.34 5.88 -10.16
C SER A 9 -4.13 4.62 -10.48
N LYS A 10 -5.47 4.65 -10.26
CA LYS A 10 -6.36 3.50 -10.55
C LYS A 10 -6.37 3.11 -12.02
N ALA A 11 -6.32 4.10 -12.89
CA ALA A 11 -6.14 3.95 -14.32
C ALA A 11 -5.18 5.04 -14.78
N GLU A 12 -4.18 4.67 -15.55
CA GLU A 12 -3.09 5.54 -15.95
C GLU A 12 -2.64 5.26 -17.37
N LYS A 13 -2.70 6.28 -18.21
CA LYS A 13 -2.14 6.22 -19.54
C LYS A 13 -0.61 6.22 -19.43
N LEU A 14 0.03 5.17 -19.95
CA LEU A 14 1.48 5.07 -20.02
C LEU A 14 2.02 5.84 -21.22
N PHE A 15 1.45 5.59 -22.40
CA PHE A 15 1.76 6.32 -23.65
C PHE A 15 0.59 6.20 -24.61
N SER A 16 0.57 7.09 -25.63
CA SER A 16 -0.29 6.99 -26.80
C SER A 16 0.52 6.59 -28.01
N TYR A 17 -0.14 6.06 -29.03
CA TYR A 17 0.50 5.75 -30.29
C TYR A 17 -0.42 6.06 -31.48
N ARG A 18 0.21 6.29 -32.64
CA ARG A 18 -0.46 6.42 -33.93
C ARG A 18 0.25 5.57 -34.97
N LYS A 19 -0.52 4.82 -35.75
CA LYS A 19 -0.03 3.99 -36.86
C LYS A 19 -0.33 4.68 -38.18
N GLU A 20 0.69 4.81 -39.03
CA GLU A 20 0.56 5.31 -40.40
C GLU A 20 1.23 4.30 -41.34
N GLY A 21 0.42 3.42 -41.94
CA GLY A 21 0.94 2.28 -42.68
C GLY A 21 1.71 1.30 -41.78
N LYS A 22 3.03 1.20 -42.01
CA LYS A 22 3.94 0.35 -41.22
C LYS A 22 4.63 1.12 -40.07
N ASP A 23 4.54 2.43 -40.08
CA ASP A 23 5.19 3.29 -39.10
C ASP A 23 4.32 3.47 -37.85
N VAL A 24 4.98 3.54 -36.69
CA VAL A 24 4.32 3.75 -35.39
C VAL A 24 5.03 4.91 -34.69
N THR A 25 4.28 5.97 -34.44
CA THR A 25 4.75 7.10 -33.63
C THR A 25 4.24 6.93 -32.21
N LEU A 26 5.14 6.99 -31.23
CA LEU A 26 4.83 6.96 -29.79
C LEU A 26 4.80 8.38 -29.26
N GLN A 27 3.84 8.64 -28.39
CA GLN A 27 3.75 9.89 -27.62
C GLN A 27 3.76 9.51 -26.14
N GLU A 28 4.88 9.73 -25.49
CA GLU A 28 5.04 9.55 -24.06
C GLU A 28 4.49 10.74 -23.29
N ARG A 29 4.25 10.55 -22.01
CA ARG A 29 3.80 11.61 -21.11
C ARG A 29 5.00 12.43 -20.65
N ASP A 30 4.86 13.75 -20.56
CA ASP A 30 5.82 14.58 -19.83
C ASP A 30 5.67 14.33 -18.32
N LEU A 31 6.73 13.83 -17.71
CA LEU A 31 6.76 13.50 -16.27
C LEU A 31 6.83 14.77 -15.40
N ASN A 32 7.22 15.92 -15.98
CA ASN A 32 7.26 17.20 -15.27
C ASN A 32 5.86 17.79 -15.04
N ASP A 33 4.88 17.37 -15.83
CA ASP A 33 3.49 17.86 -15.77
C ASP A 33 2.71 17.40 -14.50
N PHE A 34 3.31 16.53 -13.68
CA PHE A 34 2.63 16.14 -12.45
C PHE A 34 2.58 17.30 -11.44
N PRO A 35 1.39 17.62 -10.92
CA PRO A 35 1.25 18.68 -9.94
C PRO A 35 1.89 18.31 -8.60
N GLU A 36 2.38 19.31 -7.89
CA GLU A 36 2.73 19.15 -6.48
C GLU A 36 1.45 18.97 -5.64
N ILE A 37 1.46 18.00 -4.77
CA ILE A 37 0.29 17.62 -3.96
C ILE A 37 0.70 17.52 -2.50
N VAL A 38 -0.05 18.18 -1.63
CA VAL A 38 0.02 17.96 -0.18
C VAL A 38 -1.11 17.01 0.21
N LEU A 39 -0.78 15.83 0.69
CA LEU A 39 -1.76 14.90 1.25
C LEU A 39 -1.93 15.18 2.74
N TRP A 40 -3.05 15.79 3.07
CA TRP A 40 -3.39 16.19 4.42
C TRP A 40 -4.18 15.11 5.17
N LYS A 41 -3.89 14.95 6.45
CA LYS A 41 -4.58 14.02 7.37
C LYS A 41 -4.46 12.55 6.94
N VAL A 42 -3.27 12.18 6.44
CA VAL A 42 -2.91 10.79 6.13
C VAL A 42 -2.71 10.02 7.43
N ARG A 43 -3.12 8.75 7.49
CA ARG A 43 -2.80 7.91 8.66
C ARG A 43 -1.35 7.43 8.58
N PRO A 44 -0.68 7.18 9.72
CA PRO A 44 0.69 6.64 9.74
C PRO A 44 0.84 5.36 8.90
N CYS A 45 -0.14 4.44 8.97
CA CYS A 45 -0.15 3.22 8.16
C CYS A 45 -0.33 3.46 6.64
N ASP A 46 -0.85 4.60 6.20
CA ASP A 46 -0.87 4.98 4.78
C ASP A 46 0.47 5.59 4.35
N ALA A 47 1.09 6.40 5.21
CA ALA A 47 2.40 6.99 4.96
C ALA A 47 3.47 5.89 4.87
N ALA A 48 3.55 5.01 5.86
CA ALA A 48 4.46 3.86 5.86
C ALA A 48 4.22 2.91 4.66
N GLY A 49 3.00 2.86 4.11
CA GLY A 49 2.69 2.04 2.93
C GLY A 49 3.39 2.47 1.64
N PHE A 50 4.00 3.66 1.59
CA PHE A 50 4.75 4.10 0.43
C PHE A 50 6.14 3.45 0.31
N ALA A 51 6.77 3.04 1.42
CA ALA A 51 8.05 2.34 1.36
C ALA A 51 7.95 1.02 0.58
N PRO A 52 7.10 0.05 0.94
CA PRO A 52 6.95 -1.18 0.17
C PRO A 52 6.41 -0.96 -1.26
N LEU A 53 5.58 0.07 -1.50
CA LEU A 53 5.18 0.41 -2.87
C LEU A 53 6.38 0.87 -3.71
N THR A 54 7.19 1.78 -3.19
CA THR A 54 8.39 2.28 -3.85
C THR A 54 9.36 1.14 -4.13
N GLY A 55 9.54 0.22 -3.19
CA GLY A 55 10.34 -0.99 -3.38
C GLY A 55 9.85 -1.83 -4.57
N ILE A 56 8.52 -2.10 -4.66
CA ILE A 56 7.95 -2.87 -5.78
C ILE A 56 8.16 -2.16 -7.12
N PHE A 57 7.90 -0.85 -7.20
CA PHE A 57 8.02 -0.09 -8.45
C PHE A 57 9.46 0.19 -8.88
N ASN A 58 10.45 -0.21 -8.07
CA ASN A 58 11.87 0.02 -8.35
C ASN A 58 12.75 -1.24 -8.23
N TRP A 59 12.17 -2.42 -8.05
CA TRP A 59 12.97 -3.60 -7.74
C TRP A 59 13.80 -4.16 -8.91
N ASP A 60 13.21 -4.34 -10.10
CA ASP A 60 13.91 -4.80 -11.32
C ASP A 60 14.17 -3.63 -12.28
N TYR A 61 13.16 -2.77 -12.45
CA TYR A 61 13.17 -1.58 -13.30
C TYR A 61 12.56 -0.42 -12.52
N LYS A 62 13.09 0.78 -12.75
CA LYS A 62 12.52 2.00 -12.20
C LYS A 62 11.26 2.38 -12.97
N ASP A 63 10.15 2.51 -12.26
CA ASP A 63 8.91 3.04 -12.82
C ASP A 63 8.94 4.57 -12.74
N ASP A 64 9.32 5.22 -13.83
CA ASP A 64 9.50 6.66 -13.87
C ASP A 64 8.19 7.43 -13.62
N ILE A 65 7.04 6.89 -14.05
CA ILE A 65 5.73 7.52 -13.84
C ILE A 65 5.36 7.47 -12.35
N TYR A 66 5.55 6.32 -11.69
CA TYR A 66 5.32 6.21 -10.25
C TYR A 66 6.25 7.15 -9.47
N ASN A 67 7.55 7.14 -9.79
CA ASN A 67 8.55 7.94 -9.10
C ASN A 67 8.28 9.44 -9.27
N ALA A 68 8.02 9.92 -10.49
CA ALA A 68 7.70 11.32 -10.75
C ALA A 68 6.47 11.80 -9.97
N ARG A 69 5.42 10.96 -9.85
CA ARG A 69 4.27 11.28 -8.99
C ARG A 69 4.63 11.28 -7.50
N ARG A 70 5.37 10.25 -7.04
CA ARG A 70 5.75 10.12 -5.62
C ARG A 70 6.60 11.31 -5.17
N ASP A 71 7.48 11.77 -6.04
CA ASP A 71 8.35 12.93 -5.76
C ASP A 71 7.59 14.25 -5.63
N LYS A 72 6.43 14.36 -6.26
CA LYS A 72 5.55 15.55 -6.15
C LYS A 72 4.61 15.51 -4.95
N ILE A 73 4.63 14.44 -4.15
CA ILE A 73 3.74 14.29 -2.99
C ILE A 73 4.48 14.69 -1.71
N THR A 74 3.90 15.60 -0.95
CA THR A 74 4.24 15.89 0.46
C THR A 74 3.21 15.27 1.38
N LEU A 75 3.65 14.46 2.34
CA LEU A 75 2.78 13.71 3.25
C LEU A 75 2.71 14.36 4.62
N VAL A 76 1.53 14.86 4.99
CA VAL A 76 1.22 15.32 6.34
C VAL A 76 0.36 14.25 7.01
N SER A 77 1.01 13.42 7.85
CA SER A 77 0.31 12.39 8.61
C SER A 77 -0.22 12.92 9.93
N PHE A 78 -1.27 12.28 10.41
CA PHE A 78 -1.85 12.54 11.73
C PHE A 78 -1.73 11.28 12.56
N SER A 79 -1.15 11.40 13.75
CA SER A 79 -1.08 10.32 14.73
C SER A 79 -2.49 9.79 15.03
N CYS A 80 -2.59 8.49 15.27
CA CYS A 80 -3.87 7.90 15.62
C CYS A 80 -4.12 8.03 17.12
N THR A 81 -5.07 8.89 17.51
CA THR A 81 -5.58 9.01 18.89
C THR A 81 -6.69 7.99 19.18
N ARG A 82 -7.18 7.31 18.14
CA ARG A 82 -8.19 6.24 18.23
C ARG A 82 -7.85 5.14 17.23
N CYS A 83 -8.08 3.90 17.64
CA CYS A 83 -8.01 2.72 16.77
C CYS A 83 -9.34 1.97 16.80
N ASP A 84 -9.50 1.01 15.89
CA ASP A 84 -10.61 0.07 15.93
C ASP A 84 -10.10 -1.38 16.09
N GLU A 85 -11.04 -2.31 16.19
CA GLU A 85 -10.78 -3.73 16.39
C GLU A 85 -9.95 -4.39 15.26
N TYR A 86 -9.83 -3.76 14.08
CA TYR A 86 -9.09 -4.30 12.94
C TYR A 86 -7.65 -3.82 12.88
N CYS A 87 -7.27 -2.81 13.66
CA CYS A 87 -5.92 -2.29 13.68
C CYS A 87 -4.94 -3.29 14.31
N PHE A 88 -3.80 -3.50 13.66
CA PHE A 88 -2.70 -4.34 14.14
C PHE A 88 -1.32 -3.83 13.67
N CYS A 89 -1.17 -2.51 13.49
CA CYS A 89 0.09 -1.91 13.04
C CYS A 89 1.26 -2.26 13.95
N THR A 90 1.04 -2.37 15.26
CA THR A 90 2.03 -2.79 16.26
C THR A 90 2.55 -4.22 16.06
N SER A 91 1.79 -5.09 15.38
CA SER A 91 2.22 -6.46 15.05
C SER A 91 3.13 -6.53 13.82
N VAL A 92 3.31 -5.43 13.09
CA VAL A 92 4.10 -5.34 11.86
C VAL A 92 5.09 -4.17 11.93
N HIS A 93 5.66 -3.93 13.09
CA HIS A 93 6.68 -2.91 13.41
C HIS A 93 6.24 -1.47 13.14
N GLY A 94 4.93 -1.22 12.99
CA GLY A 94 4.36 0.11 12.92
C GLY A 94 3.80 0.56 14.26
N GLY A 95 3.02 1.65 14.24
CA GLY A 95 2.37 2.19 15.44
C GLY A 95 1.44 3.34 15.12
N PRO A 96 0.61 3.76 16.09
CA PRO A 96 -0.29 4.90 15.92
C PRO A 96 0.44 6.24 15.77
N GLY A 97 1.68 6.35 16.29
CA GLY A 97 2.56 7.51 16.15
C GLY A 97 3.74 7.28 15.18
N ASN A 98 3.70 6.22 14.35
CA ASN A 98 4.78 5.95 13.40
C ASN A 98 4.94 7.12 12.40
N THR A 99 6.16 7.61 12.26
CA THR A 99 6.52 8.75 11.38
C THR A 99 7.00 8.33 10.00
N GLU A 100 7.23 7.04 9.79
CA GLU A 100 7.77 6.50 8.55
C GLU A 100 6.96 6.93 7.32
N GLY A 101 7.67 7.39 6.28
CA GLY A 101 7.09 7.86 5.03
C GLY A 101 6.40 9.23 5.09
N SER A 102 6.30 9.84 6.28
CA SER A 102 5.72 11.17 6.49
C SER A 102 6.75 12.28 6.30
N ASP A 103 6.34 13.42 5.76
CA ASP A 103 7.15 14.65 5.71
C ASP A 103 6.89 15.53 6.94
N ILE A 104 5.67 15.51 7.44
CA ILE A 104 5.23 16.13 8.68
C ILE A 104 4.31 15.15 9.40
N GLN A 105 4.43 15.05 10.72
CA GLN A 105 3.43 14.39 11.54
C GLN A 105 2.77 15.38 12.50
N VAL A 106 1.45 15.29 12.60
CA VAL A 106 0.62 16.10 13.49
C VAL A 106 -0.03 15.20 14.53
N THR A 107 0.09 15.56 15.81
CA THR A 107 -0.61 14.93 16.91
C THR A 107 -1.58 15.94 17.50
N GLU A 108 -2.90 15.68 17.38
CA GLU A 108 -3.96 16.52 17.96
C GLU A 108 -3.95 16.37 19.48
N LEU A 109 -3.91 17.49 20.22
CA LEU A 109 -3.91 17.53 21.67
C LEU A 109 -5.33 17.84 22.23
N PRO A 110 -5.61 17.50 23.50
CA PRO A 110 -6.94 17.67 24.08
C PRO A 110 -7.43 19.13 24.15
N ASP A 111 -6.51 20.08 24.28
CA ASP A 111 -6.75 21.52 24.31
C ASP A 111 -7.02 22.16 22.94
N ARG A 112 -7.11 21.32 21.89
CA ARG A 112 -7.25 21.70 20.49
C ARG A 112 -5.98 22.29 19.84
N SER A 113 -4.87 22.31 20.53
CA SER A 113 -3.57 22.57 19.91
C SER A 113 -3.08 21.31 19.18
N ALA A 114 -1.96 21.43 18.47
CA ALA A 114 -1.37 20.30 17.77
C ALA A 114 0.15 20.30 17.93
N LEU A 115 0.71 19.15 18.27
CA LEU A 115 2.13 18.94 18.18
C LEU A 115 2.49 18.64 16.71
N VAL A 116 3.44 19.39 16.15
CA VAL A 116 3.89 19.27 14.76
C VAL A 116 5.35 18.81 14.74
N GLU A 117 5.59 17.64 14.18
CA GLU A 117 6.93 17.09 13.99
C GLU A 117 7.33 17.25 12.51
N ILE A 118 8.43 17.97 12.26
CA ILE A 118 8.97 18.19 10.92
C ILE A 118 10.02 17.11 10.66
N LEU A 119 9.78 16.23 9.68
CA LEU A 119 10.54 15.00 9.49
C LEU A 119 11.48 15.05 8.28
N THR A 120 11.15 15.85 7.27
CA THR A 120 11.92 15.92 6.02
C THR A 120 12.11 17.37 5.55
N PRO A 121 13.06 17.61 4.61
CA PRO A 121 13.20 18.93 3.98
C PRO A 121 11.93 19.43 3.29
N LYS A 122 11.11 18.52 2.68
CA LYS A 122 9.79 18.89 2.11
C LYS A 122 8.85 19.41 3.18
N GLY A 123 8.80 18.71 4.32
CA GLY A 123 8.00 19.13 5.47
C GLY A 123 8.44 20.49 5.98
N LYS A 124 9.75 20.71 6.08
CA LYS A 124 10.31 22.00 6.50
C LYS A 124 9.89 23.13 5.56
N SER A 125 10.05 22.96 4.26
CA SER A 125 9.65 23.96 3.25
C SER A 125 8.16 24.28 3.27
N LEU A 126 7.32 23.30 3.63
CA LEU A 126 5.89 23.52 3.77
C LEU A 126 5.57 24.35 5.02
N ILE A 127 6.16 24.03 6.17
CA ILE A 127 5.91 24.72 7.45
C ILE A 127 6.47 26.13 7.47
N GLU A 128 7.56 26.42 6.79
CA GLU A 128 8.15 27.77 6.71
C GLU A 128 7.14 28.82 6.24
N ARG A 129 6.10 28.43 5.52
CA ARG A 129 4.99 29.33 5.12
C ARG A 129 4.05 29.71 6.28
N PHE A 130 4.11 28.98 7.41
CA PHE A 130 3.22 29.11 8.56
C PHE A 130 3.96 29.32 9.88
N VAL A 131 5.26 29.65 9.82
CA VAL A 131 6.15 29.74 10.99
C VAL A 131 5.65 30.72 12.07
N GLN A 132 4.92 31.77 11.69
CA GLN A 132 4.38 32.76 12.62
C GLN A 132 3.28 32.21 13.56
N GLU A 133 2.73 31.06 13.23
CA GLU A 133 1.65 30.41 14.00
C GLU A 133 2.18 29.22 14.84
N THR A 134 3.49 29.03 14.90
CA THR A 134 4.12 27.95 15.65
C THR A 134 4.96 28.44 16.80
N THR A 135 4.95 27.70 17.91
CA THR A 135 5.82 27.91 19.07
C THR A 135 6.59 26.61 19.36
N PRO A 136 7.83 26.68 19.91
CA PRO A 136 8.52 25.49 20.37
C PRO A 136 7.66 24.66 21.34
N ALA A 137 7.66 23.35 21.16
CA ALA A 137 6.86 22.42 21.96
C ALA A 137 7.78 21.64 22.91
N ASP A 138 8.24 22.31 23.98
CA ASP A 138 9.09 21.67 24.98
C ASP A 138 8.25 20.83 25.96
N GLY A 139 8.73 19.61 26.24
CA GLY A 139 8.16 18.74 27.28
C GLY A 139 6.84 18.04 26.93
N ILE A 140 6.38 18.09 25.69
CA ILE A 140 5.18 17.35 25.25
C ILE A 140 5.60 15.94 24.80
N ASP A 141 5.13 14.93 25.52
CA ASP A 141 5.29 13.52 25.13
C ASP A 141 4.04 13.08 24.34
N LYS A 142 4.19 12.92 23.01
CA LYS A 142 3.10 12.50 22.12
C LYS A 142 2.54 11.13 22.46
N GLU A 143 3.36 10.21 23.01
CA GLU A 143 2.95 8.83 23.30
C GLU A 143 1.75 8.78 24.24
N THR A 144 1.62 9.78 25.11
CA THR A 144 0.49 9.94 26.05
C THR A 144 -0.86 10.08 25.35
N TYR A 145 -0.86 10.57 24.10
CA TYR A 145 -2.08 10.87 23.34
C TYR A 145 -2.40 9.85 22.27
N LEU A 146 -1.51 8.85 22.09
CA LEU A 146 -1.70 7.84 21.06
C LEU A 146 -2.71 6.76 21.44
N ALA A 147 -3.35 6.19 20.42
CA ALA A 147 -4.23 5.05 20.60
C ALA A 147 -3.44 3.82 21.08
N SER A 148 -3.99 3.06 22.01
CA SER A 148 -3.46 1.76 22.38
C SER A 148 -3.89 0.72 21.35
N VAL A 149 -2.95 0.23 20.53
CA VAL A 149 -3.18 -0.84 19.55
C VAL A 149 -2.52 -2.12 20.08
N PRO A 150 -3.27 -3.19 20.33
CA PRO A 150 -2.68 -4.41 20.87
C PRO A 150 -1.80 -5.12 19.84
N VAL A 151 -0.67 -5.67 20.29
CA VAL A 151 0.12 -6.62 19.51
C VAL A 151 -0.67 -7.93 19.41
N ARG A 152 -1.03 -8.36 18.21
CA ARG A 152 -1.85 -9.56 17.98
C ARG A 152 -1.02 -10.78 17.64
N PHE A 153 0.15 -10.59 17.06
CA PHE A 153 1.13 -11.63 16.73
C PHE A 153 2.52 -10.99 16.61
N LYS A 154 3.54 -11.83 16.68
CA LYS A 154 4.94 -11.43 16.40
C LYS A 154 5.25 -11.70 14.94
N LEU A 155 5.74 -10.69 14.23
CA LEU A 155 6.01 -10.76 12.79
C LEU A 155 7.03 -11.85 12.44
N GLU A 156 8.08 -11.98 13.25
CA GLU A 156 9.14 -12.96 13.08
C GLU A 156 8.56 -14.40 13.15
N GLN A 157 7.73 -14.68 14.12
CA GLN A 157 7.06 -15.99 14.26
C GLN A 157 6.12 -16.28 13.08
N LEU A 158 5.44 -15.26 12.57
CA LEU A 158 4.63 -15.42 11.35
C LEU A 158 5.51 -15.79 10.17
N ARG A 159 6.65 -15.13 9.98
CA ARG A 159 7.58 -15.41 8.89
C ARG A 159 8.14 -16.83 8.99
N GLU A 160 8.61 -17.25 10.15
CA GLU A 160 9.08 -18.63 10.40
C GLU A 160 8.01 -19.68 10.04
N LYS A 161 6.74 -19.44 10.42
CA LYS A 161 5.64 -20.34 10.07
C LYS A 161 5.31 -20.39 8.58
N LEU A 162 5.62 -19.32 7.84
CA LEU A 162 5.42 -19.27 6.40
C LEU A 162 6.53 -19.98 5.62
N GLU A 163 7.69 -20.18 6.23
CA GLU A 163 8.76 -21.01 5.67
C GLU A 163 8.26 -22.45 5.52
N GLY A 164 8.35 -22.96 4.31
CA GLY A 164 7.85 -24.32 3.99
C GLY A 164 6.34 -24.48 3.92
N ALA A 165 5.56 -23.42 4.20
CA ALA A 165 4.09 -23.50 4.19
C ALA A 165 3.47 -23.45 2.79
N PHE A 166 4.26 -23.49 1.71
CA PHE A 166 3.75 -23.33 0.36
C PHE A 166 2.66 -24.35 0.00
N ASP A 167 2.85 -25.63 0.33
CA ASP A 167 1.90 -26.71 0.03
C ASP A 167 0.97 -27.06 1.22
N SER A 168 0.91 -26.20 2.22
CA SER A 168 0.08 -26.42 3.40
C SER A 168 -1.42 -26.45 3.06
N PRO A 169 -2.19 -27.42 3.60
CA PRO A 169 -3.64 -27.50 3.43
C PRO A 169 -4.40 -26.32 4.02
N ILE A 170 -3.77 -25.54 4.88
CA ILE A 170 -4.36 -24.36 5.52
C ILE A 170 -4.84 -23.33 4.48
N TRP A 171 -4.18 -23.23 3.33
CA TRP A 171 -4.57 -22.29 2.28
C TRP A 171 -5.98 -22.59 1.74
N LYS A 172 -6.34 -23.88 1.66
CA LYS A 172 -7.69 -24.29 1.27
C LYS A 172 -8.70 -23.88 2.33
N GLN A 173 -8.47 -24.27 3.59
CA GLN A 173 -9.34 -23.93 4.71
C GLN A 173 -9.58 -22.43 4.84
N GLN A 174 -8.50 -21.65 4.79
CA GLN A 174 -8.54 -20.21 4.92
C GLN A 174 -9.23 -19.48 3.74
N SER A 175 -9.26 -20.07 2.57
CA SER A 175 -9.85 -19.47 1.38
C SER A 175 -11.28 -19.89 1.08
N GLU A 176 -11.85 -20.85 1.81
CA GLU A 176 -13.20 -21.40 1.52
C GLU A 176 -14.30 -20.34 1.47
N ARG A 177 -14.20 -19.32 2.32
CA ARG A 177 -15.17 -18.21 2.35
C ARG A 177 -14.87 -17.11 1.33
N CYS A 178 -13.67 -17.10 0.72
CA CYS A 178 -13.22 -16.02 -0.11
C CYS A 178 -13.94 -15.98 -1.47
N LEU A 179 -14.63 -14.86 -1.75
CA LEU A 179 -15.37 -14.66 -3.01
C LEU A 179 -14.44 -14.26 -4.19
N GLY A 180 -13.16 -14.03 -3.98
CA GLY A 180 -12.27 -13.54 -5.03
C GLY A 180 -12.57 -12.12 -5.52
N CYS A 181 -13.30 -11.31 -4.75
CA CYS A 181 -13.80 -9.99 -5.16
C CYS A 181 -12.75 -8.89 -5.29
N GLY A 182 -11.51 -9.11 -4.88
CA GLY A 182 -10.39 -8.16 -4.99
C GLY A 182 -10.42 -6.96 -4.04
N ALA A 183 -11.49 -6.72 -3.28
CA ALA A 183 -11.66 -5.56 -2.40
C ALA A 183 -10.46 -5.34 -1.48
N CYS A 184 -9.91 -6.42 -0.91
CA CYS A 184 -8.74 -6.38 -0.04
C CYS A 184 -7.46 -5.83 -0.72
N ALA A 185 -7.30 -5.98 -2.04
CA ALA A 185 -6.18 -5.41 -2.78
C ALA A 185 -6.40 -3.92 -3.09
N PHE A 186 -7.62 -3.55 -3.44
CA PHE A 186 -7.97 -2.18 -3.81
C PHE A 186 -7.87 -1.20 -2.63
N VAL A 187 -8.23 -1.64 -1.42
CA VAL A 187 -8.15 -0.79 -0.20
C VAL A 187 -6.77 -0.80 0.46
N CYS A 188 -5.92 -1.74 0.11
CA CYS A 188 -4.61 -1.92 0.76
C CYS A 188 -3.61 -0.85 0.32
N PRO A 189 -2.90 -0.19 1.25
CA PRO A 189 -1.90 0.81 0.92
C PRO A 189 -0.65 0.26 0.22
N THR A 190 -0.37 -1.03 0.39
CA THR A 190 0.85 -1.69 -0.11
C THR A 190 0.62 -2.62 -1.31
N CYS A 191 -0.61 -2.76 -1.83
CA CYS A 191 -0.87 -3.58 -3.00
C CYS A 191 -0.65 -2.80 -4.29
N ALA A 192 0.20 -3.36 -5.18
CA ALA A 192 0.60 -2.79 -6.45
C ALA A 192 0.16 -3.63 -7.67
N CYS A 193 -0.82 -4.52 -7.51
CA CYS A 193 -1.31 -5.32 -8.63
C CYS A 193 -1.94 -4.43 -9.70
N PHE A 194 -1.56 -4.64 -10.96
CA PHE A 194 -2.11 -3.95 -12.12
C PHE A 194 -2.17 -4.86 -13.33
N ASP A 195 -2.97 -4.48 -14.30
CA ASP A 195 -3.05 -5.02 -15.64
C ASP A 195 -2.71 -3.93 -16.66
N ILE A 196 -2.16 -4.33 -17.81
CA ILE A 196 -1.86 -3.45 -18.94
C ILE A 196 -2.91 -3.70 -20.01
N GLN A 197 -3.71 -2.68 -20.28
CA GLN A 197 -4.79 -2.73 -21.26
C GLN A 197 -4.48 -1.83 -22.45
N GLU A 198 -5.13 -2.11 -23.56
CA GLU A 198 -5.08 -1.30 -24.77
C GLU A 198 -6.44 -0.66 -25.04
N ASP A 199 -6.47 0.66 -25.16
CA ASP A 199 -7.62 1.42 -25.69
C ASP A 199 -7.26 1.90 -27.09
N ALA A 200 -7.71 1.12 -28.09
CA ALA A 200 -7.38 1.35 -29.50
C ALA A 200 -8.64 1.77 -30.31
N ARG A 201 -8.48 2.79 -31.15
CA ARG A 201 -9.53 3.26 -32.08
C ARG A 201 -8.91 3.50 -33.46
N GLY A 202 -9.20 2.60 -34.40
CA GLY A 202 -8.64 2.67 -35.76
C GLY A 202 -7.11 2.58 -35.73
N SER A 203 -6.45 3.62 -36.26
CA SER A 203 -4.98 3.68 -36.36
C SER A 203 -4.29 4.30 -35.12
N SER A 204 -5.03 4.66 -34.08
CA SER A 204 -4.47 5.24 -32.87
C SER A 204 -4.92 4.50 -31.62
N GLY A 205 -4.14 4.59 -30.56
CA GLY A 205 -4.48 3.96 -29.29
C GLY A 205 -3.63 4.47 -28.14
N SER A 206 -3.90 3.89 -26.97
CA SER A 206 -3.14 4.17 -25.75
C SER A 206 -2.93 2.88 -24.96
N ARG A 207 -1.75 2.73 -24.34
CA ARG A 207 -1.50 1.73 -23.31
C ARG A 207 -1.89 2.31 -21.95
N ILE A 208 -2.71 1.56 -21.24
CA ILE A 208 -3.28 1.99 -19.95
C ILE A 208 -2.92 0.95 -18.90
N ARG A 209 -2.36 1.40 -17.79
CA ARG A 209 -2.16 0.60 -16.58
C ARG A 209 -3.39 0.78 -15.69
N CYS A 210 -4.08 -0.30 -15.36
CA CYS A 210 -5.26 -0.31 -14.49
C CYS A 210 -4.99 -1.13 -13.23
N TRP A 211 -5.51 -0.70 -12.06
CA TRP A 211 -5.44 -1.55 -10.88
C TRP A 211 -6.10 -2.88 -11.10
N ASP A 212 -5.47 -3.92 -10.57
CA ASP A 212 -5.96 -5.28 -10.61
C ASP A 212 -5.80 -5.94 -9.21
N SER A 213 -6.11 -7.21 -9.11
CA SER A 213 -6.02 -7.95 -7.87
C SER A 213 -5.49 -9.37 -8.07
N CYS A 214 -4.49 -9.73 -7.27
CA CYS A 214 -4.02 -11.11 -7.18
C CYS A 214 -5.12 -12.11 -6.70
N GLY A 215 -6.27 -11.63 -6.25
CA GLY A 215 -7.45 -12.43 -5.92
C GLY A 215 -8.33 -12.79 -7.12
N PHE A 216 -8.15 -12.11 -8.26
CA PHE A 216 -8.96 -12.39 -9.46
C PHE A 216 -8.45 -13.64 -10.19
N SER A 217 -9.38 -14.40 -10.74
CA SER A 217 -9.08 -15.68 -11.40
C SER A 217 -8.21 -15.52 -12.65
N LEU A 218 -8.36 -14.41 -13.36
CA LEU A 218 -7.66 -14.14 -14.62
C LEU A 218 -6.35 -13.37 -14.43
N PHE A 219 -6.04 -12.88 -13.22
CA PHE A 219 -4.86 -12.04 -12.98
C PHE A 219 -3.53 -12.69 -13.43
N THR A 220 -3.43 -14.02 -13.36
CA THR A 220 -2.25 -14.77 -13.78
C THR A 220 -2.51 -15.70 -14.96
N GLN A 221 -3.63 -15.49 -15.65
CA GLN A 221 -3.95 -16.25 -16.85
C GLN A 221 -2.99 -15.88 -17.99
N HIS A 222 -2.25 -16.86 -18.51
CA HIS A 222 -1.41 -16.68 -19.69
C HIS A 222 -2.25 -16.74 -20.95
N THR A 223 -1.78 -16.15 -22.04
CA THR A 223 -2.42 -16.24 -23.38
C THR A 223 -2.51 -17.66 -23.89
N SER A 224 -1.63 -18.56 -23.44
CA SER A 224 -1.70 -20.01 -23.72
C SER A 224 -2.83 -20.75 -23.00
N GLY A 225 -3.60 -20.07 -22.14
CA GLY A 225 -4.61 -20.70 -21.28
C GLY A 225 -4.08 -21.27 -19.97
N HIS A 226 -2.75 -21.37 -19.80
CA HIS A 226 -2.17 -21.80 -18.53
C HIS A 226 -2.40 -20.74 -17.43
N ASN A 227 -2.77 -21.20 -16.24
CA ASN A 227 -2.87 -20.32 -15.06
C ASN A 227 -2.14 -20.96 -13.88
N PRO A 228 -1.02 -20.39 -13.41
CA PRO A 228 -0.24 -20.93 -12.28
C PRO A 228 -1.00 -20.84 -10.95
N ARG A 229 -2.10 -20.08 -10.87
CA ARG A 229 -2.94 -19.91 -9.68
C ARG A 229 -4.42 -20.11 -9.99
N PRO A 230 -4.81 -21.33 -10.41
CA PRO A 230 -6.16 -21.58 -10.94
C PRO A 230 -7.25 -21.58 -9.84
N THR A 231 -6.87 -21.87 -8.60
CA THR A 231 -7.83 -21.97 -7.48
C THR A 231 -7.77 -20.76 -6.55
N GLN A 232 -8.85 -20.53 -5.79
CA GLN A 232 -8.88 -19.45 -4.82
C GLN A 232 -7.84 -19.64 -3.69
N SER A 233 -7.56 -20.89 -3.30
CA SER A 233 -6.54 -21.20 -2.30
C SER A 233 -5.13 -20.81 -2.76
N THR A 234 -4.78 -21.07 -4.02
CA THR A 234 -3.47 -20.68 -4.57
C THR A 234 -3.31 -19.16 -4.71
N ARG A 235 -4.40 -18.43 -5.02
CA ARG A 235 -4.39 -16.96 -5.04
C ARG A 235 -4.31 -16.37 -3.64
N TRP A 236 -5.01 -16.98 -2.66
CA TRP A 236 -4.94 -16.58 -1.26
C TRP A 236 -3.54 -16.79 -0.68
N ARG A 237 -2.96 -17.99 -0.88
CA ARG A 237 -1.57 -18.31 -0.54
C ARG A 237 -0.62 -17.24 -1.08
N GLN A 238 -0.70 -16.95 -2.39
CA GLN A 238 0.14 -15.92 -3.01
C GLN A 238 0.02 -14.56 -2.31
N ARG A 239 -1.19 -14.17 -1.92
CA ARG A 239 -1.39 -12.90 -1.23
C ARG A 239 -0.63 -12.84 0.09
N ILE A 240 -0.67 -13.91 0.88
CA ILE A 240 -0.02 -13.99 2.18
C ILE A 240 1.49 -14.04 2.02
N LEU A 241 1.98 -15.00 1.24
CA LEU A 241 3.42 -15.18 1.01
C LEU A 241 4.05 -13.93 0.38
N HIS A 242 3.36 -13.28 -0.56
CA HIS A 242 3.86 -12.06 -1.17
C HIS A 242 4.13 -10.96 -0.12
N LYS A 243 3.24 -10.78 0.86
CA LYS A 243 3.36 -9.72 1.86
C LYS A 243 4.38 -10.00 2.96
N PHE A 244 4.49 -11.25 3.39
CA PHE A 244 5.22 -11.60 4.61
C PHE A 244 6.46 -12.47 4.37
N SER A 245 6.67 -12.94 3.13
CA SER A 245 7.86 -13.67 2.72
C SER A 245 8.52 -13.01 1.51
N TYR A 246 7.88 -13.00 0.34
CA TYR A 246 8.54 -12.59 -0.90
C TYR A 246 8.94 -11.11 -0.95
N MET A 247 8.14 -10.20 -0.44
CA MET A 247 8.50 -8.78 -0.38
C MET A 247 9.66 -8.54 0.61
N PRO A 248 9.61 -9.03 1.87
CA PRO A 248 10.75 -8.90 2.78
C PRO A 248 12.05 -9.47 2.20
N ASP A 249 11.98 -10.65 1.54
CA ASP A 249 13.16 -11.29 0.98
C ASP A 249 13.75 -10.54 -0.22
N ARG A 250 12.92 -9.78 -0.95
CA ARG A 250 13.33 -9.13 -2.20
C ARG A 250 13.62 -7.64 -2.07
N ILE A 251 12.89 -6.94 -1.25
CA ILE A 251 12.97 -5.48 -1.11
C ILE A 251 13.16 -5.01 0.33
N ASP A 252 13.38 -5.96 1.27
CA ASP A 252 13.57 -5.70 2.70
C ASP A 252 12.38 -4.94 3.36
N GLU A 253 11.17 -5.10 2.78
CA GLU A 253 9.97 -4.40 3.22
C GLU A 253 8.81 -5.35 3.47
N THR A 254 8.16 -5.26 4.61
CA THR A 254 6.93 -6.01 4.86
C THR A 254 5.77 -5.43 4.04
N GLY A 255 5.12 -6.24 3.24
CA GLY A 255 4.00 -5.84 2.38
C GLY A 255 2.69 -5.54 3.15
N CYS A 256 2.76 -5.20 4.43
CA CYS A 256 1.60 -4.92 5.28
C CYS A 256 1.93 -3.88 6.34
N THR A 257 1.08 -2.87 6.51
CA THR A 257 1.18 -1.83 7.53
C THR A 257 0.18 -2.01 8.68
N GLY A 258 -0.47 -3.15 8.79
CA GLY A 258 -1.40 -3.46 9.87
C GLY A 258 -2.66 -2.57 9.95
N CYS A 259 -3.03 -1.92 8.84
CA CYS A 259 -4.11 -0.92 8.81
C CYS A 259 -5.54 -1.49 8.92
N GLY A 260 -5.73 -2.80 8.85
CA GLY A 260 -7.02 -3.51 8.97
C GLY A 260 -8.06 -3.26 7.87
N ARG A 261 -7.75 -2.44 6.84
CA ARG A 261 -8.74 -2.11 5.78
C ARG A 261 -9.22 -3.31 4.99
N CYS A 262 -8.35 -4.29 4.77
CA CYS A 262 -8.73 -5.51 4.05
C CYS A 262 -9.79 -6.34 4.80
N PHE A 263 -9.79 -6.29 6.13
CA PHE A 263 -10.82 -6.94 6.95
C PHE A 263 -12.13 -6.15 6.90
N ARG A 264 -12.08 -4.84 7.14
CA ARG A 264 -13.28 -3.97 7.07
C ARG A 264 -13.97 -3.99 5.71
N ALA A 265 -13.22 -4.12 4.63
CA ALA A 265 -13.78 -4.14 3.27
C ALA A 265 -14.18 -5.54 2.81
N CYS A 266 -13.93 -6.58 3.60
CA CYS A 266 -14.23 -7.95 3.21
C CYS A 266 -15.71 -8.28 3.46
N PRO A 267 -16.50 -8.63 2.43
CA PRO A 267 -17.92 -8.91 2.60
C PRO A 267 -18.21 -10.22 3.35
N VAL A 268 -17.19 -11.06 3.53
CA VAL A 268 -17.29 -12.38 4.20
C VAL A 268 -16.38 -12.50 5.42
N ASP A 269 -15.93 -11.36 5.93
CA ASP A 269 -15.14 -11.25 7.18
C ASP A 269 -13.91 -12.18 7.23
N MET A 270 -13.06 -12.05 6.21
CA MET A 270 -11.80 -12.80 6.15
C MET A 270 -10.76 -12.18 7.08
N LYS A 271 -10.76 -12.53 8.38
CA LYS A 271 -9.81 -12.04 9.41
C LYS A 271 -8.45 -12.76 9.40
N THR A 272 -8.11 -13.39 8.39
CA THR A 272 -7.24 -14.55 8.26
C THR A 272 -5.75 -14.37 8.54
N TYR A 273 -5.19 -13.15 8.43
CA TYR A 273 -3.76 -12.99 8.78
C TYR A 273 -3.54 -13.15 10.28
N VAL A 274 -4.40 -12.51 11.05
CA VAL A 274 -4.35 -12.56 12.51
C VAL A 274 -4.71 -13.96 12.99
N GLU A 275 -5.76 -14.56 12.41
CA GLU A 275 -6.17 -15.93 12.76
C GLU A 275 -5.10 -16.96 12.38
N TYR A 276 -4.45 -16.83 11.22
CA TYR A 276 -3.34 -17.70 10.83
C TYR A 276 -2.15 -17.55 11.79
N ALA A 277 -1.78 -16.34 12.13
CA ALA A 277 -0.66 -16.09 13.04
C ALA A 277 -0.96 -16.56 14.46
N VAL A 278 -2.24 -16.53 14.89
CA VAL A 278 -2.67 -16.91 16.24
C VAL A 278 -3.05 -18.39 16.33
N SER A 279 -3.77 -18.93 15.32
CA SER A 279 -4.34 -20.28 15.35
C SER A 279 -3.39 -21.38 14.90
N SER A 280 -2.29 -21.07 14.24
CA SER A 280 -1.23 -22.03 13.93
C SER A 280 -0.35 -22.29 15.16
N GLY A 281 -0.97 -22.43 16.32
CA GLY A 281 -0.37 -23.04 17.49
C GLY A 281 -0.08 -24.50 17.16
N TYR A 282 1.10 -24.78 16.63
CA TYR A 282 1.78 -26.06 16.68
C TYR A 282 2.91 -25.92 17.68
#